data_64cd0502ca7c4f59160799f8ef580b50
#
_entry.id   64cd0502ca7c4f59160799f8ef580b50
#
_cell.length_a   1.000
_cell.length_b   1.000
_cell.length_c   1.000
_cell.angle_alpha   90.00
_cell.angle_beta   90.00
_cell.angle_gamma   90.00
#
_symmetry.space_group_name_H-M   'P 1'
#
loop_
_entity.id
_entity.type
_entity.pdbx_description
1 polymer ?
#
loop_
_entity_poly.entity_id
_entity_poly.type
_entity_poly.pdbx_seq_one_letter_code
_entity_poly.pdbx_strand_id
1 'polypeptide(L)'
;AGLTPDTIRHAIAEFERSLPAPSRFDRWLLGDDGALDENELAGYRLFKKHGCSGCHQGRNIGGNLFQRFGVMAAYFAGTTPSKADLGRFNVTGREEDRHVFKVPSLRNVARTAPYFHDASATRLEDAVRVMGRYQLGMDLSEGDIAQITAFLRTLDSEPAP
;
A
#
# COMPACT_ATOMS: atom_id res chain seq x y z
N ALA A 1 -13.22 -17.65 29.99
CA ALA A 1 -12.11 -17.62 29.03
C ALA A 1 -10.99 -16.79 29.66
N GLY A 2 -9.78 -17.34 29.80
CA GLY A 2 -8.62 -16.68 30.41
C GLY A 2 -7.80 -15.89 29.37
N LEU A 3 -6.84 -15.10 29.85
CA LEU A 3 -5.85 -14.41 29.03
C LEU A 3 -4.89 -15.44 28.43
N THR A 4 -4.96 -15.63 27.12
CA THR A 4 -4.06 -16.48 26.33
C THR A 4 -3.51 -15.68 25.15
N PRO A 5 -2.39 -16.09 24.52
CA PRO A 5 -1.91 -15.42 23.29
C PRO A 5 -2.98 -15.36 22.19
N ASP A 6 -3.84 -16.36 22.09
CA ASP A 6 -4.93 -16.39 21.09
C ASP A 6 -6.03 -15.38 21.41
N THR A 7 -6.47 -15.29 22.67
CA THR A 7 -7.49 -14.30 23.06
C THR A 7 -6.99 -12.87 22.93
N ILE A 8 -5.69 -12.64 23.21
CA ILE A 8 -5.06 -11.33 22.99
C ILE A 8 -5.02 -10.97 21.51
N ARG A 9 -4.54 -11.90 20.65
CA ARG A 9 -4.52 -11.68 19.19
C ARG A 9 -5.92 -11.41 18.64
N HIS A 10 -6.91 -12.16 19.12
CA HIS A 10 -8.30 -11.98 18.69
C HIS A 10 -8.86 -10.61 19.09
N ALA A 11 -8.62 -10.18 20.33
CA ALA A 11 -9.05 -8.86 20.80
C ALA A 11 -8.41 -7.72 20.02
N ILE A 12 -7.09 -7.82 19.72
CA ILE A 12 -6.39 -6.85 18.87
C ILE A 12 -6.98 -6.85 17.47
N ALA A 13 -7.22 -8.01 16.86
CA ALA A 13 -7.79 -8.09 15.52
C ALA A 13 -9.21 -7.50 15.45
N GLU A 14 -10.04 -7.69 16.48
CA GLU A 14 -11.37 -7.07 16.54
C GLU A 14 -11.28 -5.54 16.68
N PHE A 15 -10.34 -5.06 17.51
CA PHE A 15 -10.06 -3.62 17.60
C PHE A 15 -9.61 -3.06 16.25
N GLU A 16 -8.66 -3.69 15.58
CA GLU A 16 -8.17 -3.25 14.27
C GLU A 16 -9.30 -3.22 13.22
N ARG A 17 -10.25 -4.17 13.27
CA ARG A 17 -11.42 -4.16 12.36
C ARG A 17 -12.37 -3.00 12.62
N SER A 18 -12.36 -2.43 13.81
CA SER A 18 -13.20 -1.28 14.18
C SER A 18 -12.58 0.07 13.79
N LEU A 19 -11.25 0.11 13.52
CA LEU A 19 -10.52 1.35 13.21
C LEU A 19 -10.82 1.99 11.85
N PRO A 20 -11.22 1.25 10.78
CA PRO A 20 -11.41 1.88 9.48
C PRO A 20 -12.48 2.97 9.53
N ALA A 21 -12.05 4.22 9.44
CA ALA A 21 -12.94 5.35 9.26
C ALA A 21 -13.12 5.65 7.75
N PRO A 22 -14.29 6.15 7.32
CA PRO A 22 -14.52 6.54 5.94
C PRO A 22 -13.51 7.58 5.47
N SER A 23 -13.17 7.51 4.20
CA SER A 23 -12.34 8.49 3.49
C SER A 23 -13.18 9.21 2.43
N ARG A 24 -12.63 10.26 1.80
CA ARG A 24 -13.30 10.92 0.67
C ARG A 24 -13.52 9.95 -0.50
N PHE A 25 -12.61 9.02 -0.73
CA PHE A 25 -12.77 7.97 -1.73
C PHE A 25 -13.96 7.05 -1.41
N ASP A 26 -14.19 6.70 -0.15
CA ASP A 26 -15.35 5.89 0.24
C ASP A 26 -16.67 6.65 0.00
N ARG A 27 -16.73 7.94 0.30
CA ARG A 27 -17.91 8.75 0.01
C ARG A 27 -18.20 8.79 -1.49
N TRP A 28 -17.17 8.96 -2.31
CA TRP A 28 -17.32 8.93 -3.76
C TRP A 28 -17.86 7.57 -4.25
N LEU A 29 -17.35 6.45 -3.72
CA LEU A 29 -17.86 5.11 -4.03
C LEU A 29 -19.33 4.92 -3.62
N LEU A 30 -19.79 5.65 -2.62
CA LEU A 30 -21.19 5.63 -2.14
C LEU A 30 -22.10 6.64 -2.87
N GLY A 31 -21.59 7.34 -3.89
CA GLY A 31 -22.39 8.21 -4.76
C GLY A 31 -22.26 9.71 -4.45
N ASP A 32 -21.32 10.14 -3.62
CA ASP A 32 -21.00 11.57 -3.45
C ASP A 32 -20.03 12.00 -4.56
N ASP A 33 -20.57 12.39 -5.71
CA ASP A 33 -19.79 12.79 -6.88
C ASP A 33 -18.87 14.00 -6.62
N GLY A 34 -19.17 14.82 -5.63
CA GLY A 34 -18.36 15.96 -5.22
C GLY A 34 -17.21 15.64 -4.26
N ALA A 35 -17.11 14.39 -3.79
CA ALA A 35 -16.10 14.00 -2.80
C ALA A 35 -14.65 13.98 -3.36
N LEU A 36 -14.48 13.80 -4.67
CA LEU A 36 -13.20 13.84 -5.37
C LEU A 36 -13.22 14.89 -6.48
N ASP A 37 -12.09 15.56 -6.67
CA ASP A 37 -11.90 16.44 -7.81
C ASP A 37 -11.44 15.68 -9.07
N GLU A 38 -11.41 16.38 -10.22
CA GLU A 38 -11.04 15.75 -11.50
C GLU A 38 -9.60 15.24 -11.53
N ASN A 39 -8.66 15.90 -10.85
CA ASN A 39 -7.27 15.47 -10.77
C ASN A 39 -7.12 14.18 -9.94
N GLU A 40 -7.85 14.08 -8.83
CA GLU A 40 -7.91 12.89 -7.99
C GLU A 40 -8.56 11.71 -8.72
N LEU A 41 -9.63 11.98 -9.49
CA LEU A 41 -10.27 10.97 -10.34
C LEU A 41 -9.36 10.53 -11.49
N ALA A 42 -8.59 11.44 -12.09
CA ALA A 42 -7.57 11.08 -13.08
C ALA A 42 -6.51 10.17 -12.46
N GLY A 43 -6.05 10.48 -11.24
CA GLY A 43 -5.12 9.64 -10.49
C GLY A 43 -5.69 8.23 -10.21
N TYR A 44 -6.95 8.11 -9.84
CA TYR A 44 -7.63 6.82 -9.67
C TYR A 44 -7.68 6.02 -10.98
N ARG A 45 -7.98 6.68 -12.10
CA ARG A 45 -7.96 6.03 -13.43
C ARG A 45 -6.57 5.52 -13.78
N LEU A 46 -5.51 6.32 -13.52
CA LEU A 46 -4.13 5.92 -13.73
C LEU A 46 -3.72 4.77 -12.82
N PHE A 47 -4.09 4.79 -11.55
CA PHE A 47 -3.86 3.70 -10.59
C PHE A 47 -4.41 2.37 -11.10
N LYS A 48 -5.59 2.38 -11.70
CA LYS A 48 -6.18 1.19 -12.35
C LYS A 48 -5.48 0.85 -13.66
N LYS A 49 -5.27 1.83 -14.53
CA LYS A 49 -4.69 1.66 -15.87
C LYS A 49 -3.29 1.06 -15.80
N HIS A 50 -2.46 1.51 -14.87
CA HIS A 50 -1.11 0.98 -14.69
C HIS A 50 -1.06 -0.36 -13.93
N GLY A 51 -2.19 -0.86 -13.41
CA GLY A 51 -2.27 -2.18 -12.78
C GLY A 51 -1.96 -2.19 -11.28
N CYS A 52 -1.85 -1.04 -10.61
CA CYS A 52 -1.62 -0.97 -9.15
C CYS A 52 -2.71 -1.72 -8.37
N SER A 53 -3.96 -1.66 -8.87
CA SER A 53 -5.11 -2.37 -8.29
C SER A 53 -5.00 -3.91 -8.34
N GLY A 54 -4.06 -4.47 -9.11
CA GLY A 54 -3.81 -5.92 -9.12
C GLY A 54 -3.30 -6.45 -7.78
N CYS A 55 -2.53 -5.63 -7.07
CA CYS A 55 -2.01 -5.96 -5.74
C CYS A 55 -2.70 -5.15 -4.63
N HIS A 56 -3.01 -3.89 -4.89
CA HIS A 56 -3.68 -3.00 -3.95
C HIS A 56 -5.20 -2.98 -4.19
N GLN A 57 -5.90 -3.96 -3.63
CA GLN A 57 -7.34 -4.17 -3.83
C GLN A 57 -8.08 -4.48 -2.53
N GLY A 58 -9.42 -4.59 -2.65
CA GLY A 58 -10.31 -4.85 -1.52
C GLY A 58 -10.53 -3.63 -0.63
N ARG A 59 -11.26 -3.82 0.48
CA ARG A 59 -11.69 -2.75 1.38
C ARG A 59 -10.52 -1.88 1.88
N ASN A 60 -9.38 -2.50 2.13
CA ASN A 60 -8.19 -1.82 2.65
C ASN A 60 -7.21 -1.37 1.54
N ILE A 61 -7.58 -1.59 0.28
CA ILE A 61 -6.73 -1.26 -0.89
C ILE A 61 -5.33 -1.85 -0.68
N GLY A 62 -5.28 -3.16 -0.37
CA GLY A 62 -4.11 -3.93 0.02
C GLY A 62 -4.36 -4.75 1.29
N GLY A 63 -3.30 -5.32 1.84
CA GLY A 63 -3.34 -6.10 3.08
C GLY A 63 -3.79 -7.56 2.95
N ASN A 64 -4.21 -7.99 1.77
CA ASN A 64 -4.87 -9.27 1.53
C ASN A 64 -4.01 -10.28 0.75
N LEU A 65 -2.81 -9.91 0.32
CA LEU A 65 -1.90 -10.82 -0.37
C LEU A 65 -0.44 -10.54 -0.03
N PHE A 66 0.42 -11.49 -0.40
CA PHE A 66 1.87 -11.36 -0.36
C PHE A 66 2.41 -11.27 -1.77
N GLN A 67 3.42 -10.42 -1.99
CA GLN A 67 4.05 -10.25 -3.29
C GLN A 67 5.55 -9.99 -3.13
N ARG A 68 6.32 -10.47 -4.11
CA ARG A 68 7.75 -10.14 -4.21
C ARG A 68 7.92 -8.64 -4.44
N PHE A 69 8.83 -8.03 -3.71
CA PHE A 69 9.24 -6.65 -3.99
C PHE A 69 10.27 -6.66 -5.12
N GLY A 70 9.93 -6.03 -6.24
CA GLY A 70 10.71 -6.10 -7.47
C GLY A 70 10.29 -7.25 -8.38
N VAL A 71 9.02 -7.29 -8.80
CA VAL A 71 8.48 -8.30 -9.73
C VAL A 71 9.07 -8.12 -11.13
N MET A 72 9.11 -6.88 -11.61
CA MET A 72 9.54 -6.56 -12.99
C MET A 72 11.01 -6.17 -13.09
N ALA A 73 11.59 -5.69 -12.01
CA ALA A 73 13.02 -5.39 -11.93
C ALA A 73 13.54 -5.69 -10.52
N ALA A 74 14.74 -6.24 -10.42
CA ALA A 74 15.33 -6.65 -9.16
C ALA A 74 15.68 -5.42 -8.28
N TYR A 75 14.83 -5.12 -7.29
CA TYR A 75 15.03 -3.97 -6.39
C TYR A 75 16.35 -4.09 -5.58
N PHE A 76 16.71 -5.29 -5.16
CA PHE A 76 17.88 -5.57 -4.35
C PHE A 76 19.14 -5.89 -5.16
N ALA A 77 19.11 -5.73 -6.50
CA ALA A 77 20.28 -6.01 -7.33
C ALA A 77 21.43 -5.06 -7.01
N GLY A 78 22.63 -5.62 -6.85
CA GLY A 78 23.85 -4.84 -6.55
C GLY A 78 23.97 -4.36 -5.09
N THR A 79 23.06 -4.76 -4.22
CA THR A 79 23.14 -4.50 -2.78
C THR A 79 23.44 -5.79 -2.00
N THR A 80 23.94 -5.64 -0.78
CA THR A 80 23.98 -6.76 0.18
C THR A 80 22.69 -6.69 1.00
N PRO A 81 21.71 -7.60 0.78
CA PRO A 81 20.45 -7.54 1.49
C PRO A 81 20.63 -7.70 3.00
N SER A 82 19.98 -6.85 3.77
CA SER A 82 19.85 -7.00 5.22
C SER A 82 18.90 -8.16 5.56
N LYS A 83 18.84 -8.55 6.83
CA LYS A 83 17.86 -9.54 7.27
C LYS A 83 16.42 -9.07 7.01
N ALA A 84 16.12 -7.80 7.14
CA ALA A 84 14.80 -7.25 6.88
C ALA A 84 14.40 -7.39 5.40
N ASP A 85 15.35 -7.27 4.48
CA ASP A 85 15.11 -7.36 3.03
C ASP A 85 14.71 -8.77 2.57
N LEU A 86 14.97 -9.79 3.39
CA LEU A 86 14.59 -11.17 3.10
C LEU A 86 13.07 -11.39 3.20
N GLY A 87 12.34 -10.48 3.87
CA GLY A 87 10.88 -10.51 3.99
C GLY A 87 10.37 -11.81 4.62
N ARG A 88 9.37 -12.42 3.97
CA ARG A 88 8.70 -13.65 4.43
C ARG A 88 9.66 -14.85 4.56
N PHE A 89 10.76 -14.88 3.83
CA PHE A 89 11.80 -15.89 3.97
C PHE A 89 12.25 -16.05 5.42
N ASN A 90 12.32 -14.96 6.20
CA ASN A 90 12.71 -15.00 7.61
C ASN A 90 11.80 -15.88 8.49
N VAL A 91 10.57 -16.14 8.04
CA VAL A 91 9.58 -16.94 8.76
C VAL A 91 9.50 -18.36 8.21
N THR A 92 9.57 -18.51 6.89
CA THR A 92 9.30 -19.78 6.22
C THR A 92 10.57 -20.56 5.88
N GLY A 93 11.71 -19.89 5.69
CA GLY A 93 12.96 -20.48 5.19
C GLY A 93 12.90 -20.94 3.72
N ARG A 94 11.81 -20.65 3.00
CA ARG A 94 11.61 -21.10 1.62
C ARG A 94 12.14 -20.07 0.63
N GLU A 95 12.94 -20.48 -0.35
CA GLU A 95 13.55 -19.57 -1.31
C GLU A 95 12.52 -18.80 -2.16
N GLU A 96 11.37 -19.37 -2.47
CA GLU A 96 10.29 -18.67 -3.15
C GLU A 96 9.73 -17.49 -2.36
N ASP A 97 9.88 -17.48 -1.04
CA ASP A 97 9.43 -16.41 -0.14
C ASP A 97 10.50 -15.31 0.07
N ARG A 98 11.67 -15.41 -0.57
CA ARG A 98 12.72 -14.38 -0.50
C ARG A 98 12.25 -13.09 -1.15
N HIS A 99 12.41 -11.98 -0.42
CA HIS A 99 11.93 -10.65 -0.81
C HIS A 99 10.41 -10.56 -1.01
N VAL A 100 9.66 -11.52 -0.47
CA VAL A 100 8.19 -11.46 -0.47
C VAL A 100 7.72 -10.75 0.79
N PHE A 101 6.84 -9.75 0.59
CA PHE A 101 6.26 -8.94 1.66
C PHE A 101 4.74 -8.98 1.58
N LYS A 102 4.07 -8.76 2.69
CA LYS A 102 2.63 -8.46 2.69
C LYS A 102 2.43 -7.13 1.96
N VAL A 103 1.58 -7.12 0.94
CA VAL A 103 1.18 -5.87 0.27
C VAL A 103 0.48 -5.00 1.30
N PRO A 104 0.98 -3.79 1.61
CA PRO A 104 0.40 -2.96 2.66
C PRO A 104 -0.96 -2.41 2.25
N SER A 105 -1.79 -2.10 3.24
CA SER A 105 -2.95 -1.24 3.03
C SER A 105 -2.50 0.14 2.57
N LEU A 106 -3.25 0.74 1.65
CA LEU A 106 -3.04 2.13 1.24
C LEU A 106 -3.94 3.12 2.00
N ARG A 107 -4.78 2.63 2.93
CA ARG A 107 -5.54 3.51 3.82
C ARG A 107 -4.59 4.34 4.66
N ASN A 108 -4.81 5.65 4.71
CA ASN A 108 -3.97 6.62 5.42
C ASN A 108 -2.50 6.67 4.94
N VAL A 109 -2.22 6.17 3.74
CA VAL A 109 -0.84 6.08 3.25
C VAL A 109 -0.13 7.43 3.20
N ALA A 110 -0.84 8.51 2.93
CA ALA A 110 -0.24 9.86 2.90
C ALA A 110 0.24 10.36 4.27
N ARG A 111 -0.17 9.72 5.36
CA ARG A 111 0.18 10.08 6.75
C ARG A 111 1.24 9.17 7.36
N THR A 112 1.68 8.14 6.66
CA THR A 112 2.51 7.06 7.23
C THR A 112 3.93 7.02 6.66
N ALA A 113 4.45 8.17 6.23
CA ALA A 113 5.87 8.29 5.87
C ALA A 113 6.77 7.96 7.09
N PRO A 114 7.98 7.41 6.86
CA PRO A 114 8.57 7.00 5.59
C PRO A 114 8.02 5.66 5.09
N TYR A 115 8.24 5.38 3.81
CA TYR A 115 7.66 4.23 3.10
C TYR A 115 8.65 3.10 2.93
N PHE A 116 8.09 1.90 2.65
CA PHE A 116 8.77 0.60 2.55
C PHE A 116 9.26 0.06 3.89
N HIS A 117 9.69 -1.19 3.89
CA HIS A 117 10.16 -1.91 5.09
C HIS A 117 11.48 -1.36 5.66
N ASP A 118 12.23 -0.63 4.84
CA ASP A 118 13.54 -0.04 5.12
C ASP A 118 13.48 1.49 5.26
N ALA A 119 12.28 2.09 5.16
CA ALA A 119 12.08 3.53 5.21
C ALA A 119 12.85 4.31 4.11
N SER A 120 13.18 3.67 2.98
CA SER A 120 14.01 4.25 1.92
C SER A 120 13.34 5.37 1.13
N ALA A 121 12.01 5.48 1.15
CA ALA A 121 11.29 6.57 0.52
C ALA A 121 10.65 7.48 1.58
N THR A 122 11.05 8.76 1.60
CA THR A 122 10.53 9.74 2.57
C THR A 122 9.30 10.48 2.06
N ARG A 123 9.05 10.45 0.76
CA ARG A 123 7.90 11.10 0.10
C ARG A 123 7.05 10.07 -0.60
N LEU A 124 5.73 10.31 -0.62
CA LEU A 124 4.78 9.40 -1.27
C LEU A 124 5.03 9.32 -2.78
N GLU A 125 5.41 10.44 -3.40
CA GLU A 125 5.77 10.51 -4.82
C GLU A 125 6.95 9.59 -5.16
N ASP A 126 7.95 9.52 -4.27
CA ASP A 126 9.11 8.65 -4.45
C ASP A 126 8.72 7.17 -4.31
N ALA A 127 7.83 6.85 -3.37
CA ALA A 127 7.27 5.52 -3.25
C ALA A 127 6.48 5.09 -4.50
N VAL A 128 5.67 5.98 -5.06
CA VAL A 128 4.94 5.73 -6.33
C VAL A 128 5.91 5.50 -7.49
N ARG A 129 6.98 6.29 -7.59
CA ARG A 129 8.03 6.13 -8.61
C ARG A 129 8.72 4.78 -8.50
N VAL A 130 9.10 4.37 -7.29
CA VAL A 130 9.70 3.07 -7.02
C VAL A 130 8.76 1.92 -7.39
N MET A 131 7.47 2.02 -7.04
CA MET A 131 6.47 1.03 -7.44
C MET A 131 6.33 0.95 -8.95
N GLY A 132 6.28 2.07 -9.66
CA GLY A 132 6.26 2.11 -11.12
C GLY A 132 7.41 1.32 -11.71
N ARG A 133 8.63 1.62 -11.29
CA ARG A 133 9.85 1.03 -11.85
C ARG A 133 10.01 -0.45 -11.52
N TYR A 134 9.87 -0.83 -10.26
CA TYR A 134 10.24 -2.18 -9.81
C TYR A 134 9.08 -3.17 -9.80
N GLN A 135 7.85 -2.70 -9.56
CA GLN A 135 6.67 -3.59 -9.55
C GLN A 135 5.97 -3.66 -10.90
N LEU A 136 5.94 -2.55 -11.65
CA LEU A 136 5.22 -2.45 -12.93
C LEU A 136 6.15 -2.45 -14.14
N GLY A 137 7.47 -2.28 -13.96
CA GLY A 137 8.45 -2.27 -15.03
C GLY A 137 8.37 -1.04 -15.94
N MET A 138 7.88 0.08 -15.41
CA MET A 138 7.71 1.32 -16.18
C MET A 138 8.19 2.55 -15.41
N ASP A 139 8.75 3.49 -16.11
CA ASP A 139 9.05 4.82 -15.58
C ASP A 139 7.82 5.71 -15.79
N LEU A 140 7.10 5.96 -14.69
CA LEU A 140 5.92 6.83 -14.68
C LEU A 140 6.35 8.29 -14.93
N SER A 141 5.54 9.04 -15.68
CA SER A 141 5.76 10.49 -15.82
C SER A 141 5.54 11.22 -14.49
N GLU A 142 6.16 12.39 -14.32
CA GLU A 142 5.94 13.22 -13.12
C GLU A 142 4.46 13.62 -12.99
N GLY A 143 3.76 13.81 -14.10
CA GLY A 143 2.32 14.06 -14.11
C GLY A 143 1.51 12.88 -13.58
N ASP A 144 1.81 11.65 -14.03
CA ASP A 144 1.15 10.44 -13.56
C ASP A 144 1.40 10.24 -12.05
N ILE A 145 2.66 10.44 -11.63
CA ILE A 145 3.05 10.34 -10.21
C ILE A 145 2.24 11.35 -9.37
N ALA A 146 2.17 12.59 -9.80
CA ALA A 146 1.42 13.63 -9.09
C ALA A 146 -0.08 13.30 -8.99
N GLN A 147 -0.69 12.83 -10.07
CA GLN A 147 -2.11 12.46 -10.09
C GLN A 147 -2.39 11.22 -9.24
N ILE A 148 -1.56 10.16 -9.35
CA ILE A 148 -1.69 8.97 -8.50
C ILE A 148 -1.53 9.36 -7.03
N THR A 149 -0.58 10.21 -6.70
CA THR A 149 -0.39 10.70 -5.32
C THR A 149 -1.59 11.50 -4.83
N ALA A 150 -2.19 12.35 -5.69
CA ALA A 150 -3.43 13.07 -5.36
C ALA A 150 -4.56 12.07 -5.02
N PHE A 151 -4.74 11.04 -5.82
CA PHE A 151 -5.69 9.97 -5.51
C PHE A 151 -5.36 9.27 -4.17
N LEU A 152 -4.11 8.89 -3.93
CA LEU A 152 -3.73 8.20 -2.69
C LEU A 152 -4.04 9.02 -1.43
N ARG A 153 -4.00 10.34 -1.50
CA ARG A 153 -4.39 11.24 -0.40
C ARG A 153 -5.89 11.22 -0.12
N THR A 154 -6.72 10.82 -1.07
CA THR A 154 -8.17 10.66 -0.84
C THR A 154 -8.50 9.44 0.01
N LEU A 155 -7.52 8.55 0.25
CA LEU A 155 -7.64 7.36 1.08
C LEU A 155 -7.40 7.63 2.58
N ASP A 156 -7.07 8.88 2.92
CA ASP A 156 -6.94 9.29 4.32
C ASP A 156 -8.31 9.33 5.00
N SER A 157 -8.37 8.77 6.20
CA SER A 157 -9.56 8.83 7.04
C SER A 157 -9.93 10.28 7.35
N GLU A 158 -11.19 10.60 7.20
CA GLU A 158 -11.73 11.87 7.69
C GLU A 158 -11.86 11.84 9.23
N PRO A 159 -11.69 12.99 9.91
CA PRO A 159 -12.01 13.06 11.34
C PRO A 159 -13.44 12.59 11.57
N ALA A 160 -13.66 11.85 12.68
CA ALA A 160 -15.02 11.59 13.11
C ALA A 160 -15.76 12.91 13.36
N PRO A 161 -17.04 13.02 12.96
CA PRO A 161 -17.84 14.22 13.20
C PRO A 161 -18.04 14.53 14.68
#